data_5398469adf55178fc76d8204fa8c50db
#
_entry.id   5398469adf55178fc76d8204fa8c50db
#
_cell.length_a   1.000
_cell.length_b   1.000
_cell.length_c   1.000
_cell.angle_alpha   90.00
_cell.angle_beta   90.00
_cell.angle_gamma   90.00
#
_symmetry.space_group_name_H-M   'P 1'
#
loop_
_entity.id
_entity.type
_entity.pdbx_description
1 polymer ?
#
loop_
_entity_poly.entity_id
_entity_poly.type
_entity_poly.pdbx_seq_one_letter_code
_entity_poly.pdbx_strand_id
1 'polypeptide(L)'
;MNLPIRRVIFTEARKFDGKSKRSLNMSEVKQIAGRAGRKGMYNQGYVNSLEDREQIGELLHGRYEQITSCVIQPPRKVLDMPYSLSEIFKIWLKTIEKKCFSVADLKNRIKLAEYIEKKHGEKINKDLEYSLINIPFDENSEQLKYLWQDLVDMTADGEPVSRMWYYVDTEYDDITNMKLDDLEQLYKKLDLLNSYCNALNISEYNERIRMLKEDISERIVSELTNGEFFNRCKRCGKKLEWNHKFGMCEKCYEINRLERIRYRNR
;
A
#
# COMPACT_ATOMS: atom_id res chain seq x y z
N MET A 1 -5.29 4.82 5.15
CA MET A 1 -5.68 4.32 6.49
C MET A 1 -6.12 5.49 7.37
N ASN A 2 -7.31 5.41 7.97
CA ASN A 2 -7.91 6.48 8.77
C ASN A 2 -7.91 6.11 10.26
N LEU A 3 -6.72 6.06 10.88
CA LEU A 3 -6.59 5.74 12.28
C LEU A 3 -6.82 6.96 13.18
N PRO A 4 -7.47 6.79 14.36
CA PRO A 4 -7.64 7.84 15.36
C PRO A 4 -6.34 8.05 16.16
N ILE A 5 -5.36 8.71 15.55
CA ILE A 5 -4.07 8.96 16.18
C ILE A 5 -4.15 10.30 16.95
N ARG A 6 -3.91 10.27 18.25
CA ARG A 6 -3.81 11.47 19.07
C ARG A 6 -2.38 12.00 19.20
N ARG A 7 -1.40 11.08 19.18
CA ARG A 7 0.02 11.41 19.37
C ARG A 7 0.85 10.77 18.30
N VAL A 8 1.81 11.52 17.76
CA VAL A 8 2.87 11.05 16.88
C VAL A 8 4.20 11.26 17.58
N ILE A 9 5.04 10.25 17.65
CA ILE A 9 6.37 10.32 18.22
C ILE A 9 7.37 9.90 17.14
N PHE A 10 8.25 10.82 16.78
CA PHE A 10 9.37 10.50 15.91
C PHE A 10 10.44 9.78 16.72
N THR A 11 10.87 8.63 16.27
CA THR A 11 11.99 7.90 16.88
C THR A 11 13.32 8.51 16.47
N GLU A 12 13.43 8.98 15.23
CA GLU A 12 14.58 9.65 14.63
C GLU A 12 14.13 10.63 13.54
N ALA A 13 15.00 11.59 13.20
CA ALA A 13 14.78 12.54 12.10
C ALA A 13 15.29 12.03 10.74
N ARG A 14 15.48 10.72 10.58
CA ARG A 14 16.02 10.10 9.37
C ARG A 14 15.09 9.01 8.85
N LYS A 15 15.16 8.78 7.54
CA LYS A 15 14.48 7.64 6.90
C LYS A 15 15.37 6.98 5.86
N PHE A 16 15.11 5.72 5.58
CA PHE A 16 15.68 5.01 4.44
C PHE A 16 14.81 5.29 3.21
N ASP A 17 15.41 5.74 2.11
CA ASP A 17 14.71 6.11 0.87
C ASP A 17 14.75 5.03 -0.22
N GLY A 18 15.15 3.80 0.15
CA GLY A 18 15.37 2.69 -0.75
C GLY A 18 16.83 2.52 -1.21
N LYS A 19 17.69 3.55 -0.98
CA LYS A 19 19.12 3.54 -1.35
C LYS A 19 20.01 3.91 -0.17
N SER A 20 19.65 4.93 0.56
CA SER A 20 20.44 5.47 1.67
C SER A 20 19.57 5.99 2.80
N LYS A 21 20.18 6.11 3.99
CA LYS A 21 19.54 6.76 5.14
C LYS A 21 19.75 8.27 5.03
N ARG A 22 18.68 9.03 4.87
CA ARG A 22 18.70 10.50 4.75
C ARG A 22 17.82 11.19 5.77
N SER A 23 18.07 12.45 6.04
CA SER A 23 17.22 13.26 6.91
C SER A 23 15.82 13.45 6.29
N LEU A 24 14.82 13.52 7.18
CA LEU A 24 13.46 13.91 6.80
C LEU A 24 13.47 15.37 6.34
N ASN A 25 12.69 15.65 5.30
CA ASN A 25 12.43 17.02 4.89
C ASN A 25 11.17 17.58 5.59
N MET A 26 10.97 18.88 5.48
CA MET A 26 9.86 19.59 6.12
C MET A 26 8.49 19.04 5.74
N SER A 27 8.29 18.72 4.45
CA SER A 27 7.02 18.18 3.96
C SER A 27 6.72 16.82 4.60
N GLU A 28 7.73 15.96 4.72
CA GLU A 28 7.60 14.63 5.34
C GLU A 28 7.29 14.74 6.83
N VAL A 29 7.99 15.60 7.56
CA VAL A 29 7.73 15.84 8.98
C VAL A 29 6.30 16.34 9.19
N LYS A 30 5.84 17.31 8.38
CA LYS A 30 4.47 17.84 8.48
C LYS A 30 3.41 16.82 8.07
N GLN A 31 3.67 15.97 7.07
CA GLN A 31 2.75 14.88 6.69
C GLN A 31 2.61 13.83 7.78
N ILE A 32 3.71 13.44 8.42
CA ILE A 32 3.71 12.47 9.52
C ILE A 32 3.03 13.10 10.75
N ALA A 33 3.42 14.30 11.12
CA ALA A 33 2.86 15.04 12.25
C ALA A 33 1.36 15.33 12.08
N GLY A 34 0.92 15.63 10.86
CA GLY A 34 -0.49 15.88 10.51
C GLY A 34 -1.42 14.66 10.68
N ARG A 35 -0.86 13.49 11.00
CA ARG A 35 -1.65 12.33 11.43
C ARG A 35 -2.15 12.44 12.87
N ALA A 36 -1.52 13.28 13.70
CA ALA A 36 -1.97 13.53 15.07
C ALA A 36 -3.16 14.50 15.11
N GLY A 37 -4.10 14.28 16.02
CA GLY A 37 -5.18 15.23 16.28
C GLY A 37 -6.18 15.38 15.16
N ARG A 38 -6.60 14.31 14.54
CA ARG A 38 -7.50 14.34 13.40
C ARG A 38 -8.79 15.10 13.69
N LYS A 39 -9.14 16.07 12.83
CA LYS A 39 -10.36 16.88 12.90
C LYS A 39 -11.61 15.99 13.01
N GLY A 40 -12.43 16.29 14.00
CA GLY A 40 -13.65 15.53 14.31
C GLY A 40 -13.46 14.35 15.30
N MET A 41 -12.20 13.97 15.62
CA MET A 41 -11.89 12.92 16.59
C MET A 41 -11.19 13.48 17.85
N TYR A 42 -10.30 14.45 17.66
CA TYR A 42 -9.55 15.09 18.76
C TYR A 42 -9.49 16.59 18.55
N ASN A 43 -9.64 17.35 19.63
CA ASN A 43 -9.49 18.81 19.60
C ASN A 43 -8.03 19.23 19.47
N GLN A 44 -7.09 18.38 19.87
CA GLN A 44 -5.65 18.62 19.81
C GLN A 44 -4.91 17.33 19.48
N GLY A 45 -3.89 17.45 18.61
CA GLY A 45 -2.88 16.43 18.35
C GLY A 45 -1.56 16.82 19.00
N TYR A 46 -0.78 15.83 19.40
CA TYR A 46 0.53 16.02 20.00
C TYR A 46 1.59 15.37 19.15
N VAL A 47 2.69 16.11 18.97
CA VAL A 47 3.86 15.62 18.24
C VAL A 47 5.06 15.74 19.16
N ASN A 48 5.88 14.71 19.22
CA ASN A 48 7.12 14.70 19.99
C ASN A 48 8.20 13.93 19.21
N SER A 49 9.44 14.00 19.67
CA SER A 49 10.55 13.21 19.17
C SER A 49 11.36 12.64 20.33
N LEU A 50 11.85 11.42 20.18
CA LEU A 50 12.78 10.79 21.13
C LEU A 50 14.18 11.41 20.94
N GLU A 51 14.61 11.48 19.69
CA GLU A 51 15.87 12.07 19.25
C GLU A 51 15.57 13.28 18.35
N ASP A 52 16.59 14.12 18.11
CA ASP A 52 16.53 15.23 17.14
C ASP A 52 15.35 16.21 17.36
N ARG A 53 14.97 16.45 18.62
CA ARG A 53 13.79 17.27 18.99
C ARG A 53 13.84 18.67 18.37
N GLU A 54 14.99 19.32 18.39
CA GLU A 54 15.16 20.68 17.84
C GLU A 54 14.94 20.65 16.32
N GLN A 55 15.61 19.73 15.61
CA GLN A 55 15.48 19.56 14.16
C GLN A 55 14.03 19.26 13.75
N ILE A 56 13.33 18.34 14.44
CA ILE A 56 11.92 18.04 14.18
C ILE A 56 11.05 19.28 14.46
N GLY A 57 11.33 20.02 15.50
CA GLY A 57 10.65 21.28 15.84
C GLY A 57 10.81 22.34 14.75
N GLU A 58 12.02 22.56 14.28
CA GLU A 58 12.32 23.50 13.19
C GLU A 58 11.59 23.11 11.89
N LEU A 59 11.65 21.82 11.50
CA LEU A 59 10.98 21.30 10.32
C LEU A 59 9.45 21.37 10.45
N LEU A 60 8.90 21.19 11.64
CA LEU A 60 7.46 21.26 11.89
C LEU A 60 6.92 22.69 11.77
N HIS A 61 7.66 23.69 12.30
CA HIS A 61 7.26 25.09 12.32
C HIS A 61 7.77 25.91 11.12
N GLY A 62 8.70 25.36 10.34
CA GLY A 62 9.22 25.99 9.15
C GLY A 62 8.16 26.32 8.11
N ARG A 63 8.44 27.25 7.20
CA ARG A 63 7.56 27.55 6.06
C ARG A 63 7.86 26.58 4.94
N TYR A 64 6.82 26.12 4.25
CA TYR A 64 7.00 25.28 3.05
C TYR A 64 7.84 26.04 2.01
N GLU A 65 8.77 25.32 1.39
CA GLU A 65 9.42 25.82 0.19
C GLU A 65 8.38 26.01 -0.91
N GLN A 66 8.54 27.06 -1.70
CA GLN A 66 7.65 27.27 -2.84
C GLN A 66 7.87 26.14 -3.86
N ILE A 67 6.78 25.61 -4.38
CA ILE A 67 6.83 24.65 -5.48
C ILE A 67 7.30 25.40 -6.71
N THR A 68 8.52 25.12 -7.17
CA THR A 68 9.16 25.78 -8.32
C THR A 68 9.11 24.93 -9.58
N SER A 69 8.85 23.62 -9.43
CA SER A 69 8.75 22.69 -10.57
C SER A 69 7.71 21.60 -10.31
N CYS A 70 7.18 21.03 -11.36
CA CYS A 70 6.33 19.85 -11.30
C CYS A 70 6.77 18.81 -12.34
N VAL A 71 6.53 17.52 -12.01
CA VAL A 71 6.78 16.41 -12.91
C VAL A 71 5.55 16.22 -13.79
N ILE A 72 5.74 16.25 -15.11
CA ILE A 72 4.67 16.00 -16.08
C ILE A 72 4.73 14.56 -16.59
N GLN A 73 3.55 13.96 -16.74
CA GLN A 73 3.37 12.63 -17.31
C GLN A 73 2.58 12.73 -18.62
N PRO A 74 2.70 11.74 -19.53
CA PRO A 74 1.86 11.69 -20.72
C PRO A 74 0.37 11.68 -20.31
N PRO A 75 -0.44 12.60 -20.83
CA PRO A 75 -1.88 12.57 -20.58
C PRO A 75 -2.52 11.39 -21.33
N ARG A 76 -3.67 10.88 -20.84
CA ARG A 76 -4.35 9.74 -21.48
C ARG A 76 -4.68 9.97 -22.96
N LYS A 77 -4.88 11.20 -23.39
CA LYS A 77 -5.11 11.57 -24.80
C LYS A 77 -3.99 11.14 -25.76
N VAL A 78 -2.78 10.83 -25.26
CA VAL A 78 -1.71 10.29 -26.11
C VAL A 78 -2.02 8.91 -26.67
N LEU A 79 -2.97 8.18 -26.06
CA LEU A 79 -3.43 6.87 -26.55
C LEU A 79 -4.11 6.96 -27.92
N ASP A 80 -4.66 8.13 -28.29
CA ASP A 80 -5.27 8.37 -29.60
C ASP A 80 -4.25 8.53 -30.74
N MET A 81 -2.93 8.61 -30.41
CA MET A 81 -1.88 8.72 -31.40
C MET A 81 -1.66 7.41 -32.15
N PRO A 82 -1.33 7.43 -33.46
CA PRO A 82 -1.15 6.23 -34.30
C PRO A 82 0.23 5.58 -34.12
N TYR A 83 0.77 5.60 -32.90
CA TYR A 83 2.05 5.00 -32.51
C TYR A 83 1.84 3.96 -31.43
N SER A 84 2.78 3.02 -31.26
CA SER A 84 2.75 2.11 -30.14
C SER A 84 2.97 2.87 -28.81
N LEU A 85 2.55 2.28 -27.69
CA LEU A 85 2.65 2.94 -26.38
C LEU A 85 4.12 3.18 -25.98
N SER A 86 4.98 2.21 -26.26
CA SER A 86 6.42 2.35 -26.00
C SER A 86 7.06 3.48 -26.84
N GLU A 87 6.64 3.63 -28.11
CA GLU A 87 7.12 4.72 -28.97
C GLU A 87 6.64 6.07 -28.46
N ILE A 88 5.35 6.19 -28.06
CA ILE A 88 4.79 7.42 -27.48
C ILE A 88 5.60 7.83 -26.24
N PHE A 89 5.91 6.89 -25.35
CA PHE A 89 6.69 7.18 -24.15
C PHE A 89 8.15 7.56 -24.47
N LYS A 90 8.77 6.93 -25.46
CA LYS A 90 10.11 7.31 -25.92
C LYS A 90 10.14 8.73 -26.52
N ILE A 91 9.11 9.10 -27.28
CA ILE A 91 8.94 10.46 -27.81
C ILE A 91 8.74 11.44 -26.64
N TRP A 92 7.90 11.09 -25.67
CA TRP A 92 7.64 11.93 -24.50
C TRP A 92 8.91 12.22 -23.69
N LEU A 93 9.79 11.24 -23.51
CA LEU A 93 11.07 11.42 -22.81
C LEU A 93 12.02 12.40 -23.54
N LYS A 94 11.81 12.65 -24.82
CA LYS A 94 12.58 13.63 -25.61
C LYS A 94 11.97 15.04 -25.50
N THR A 95 10.87 15.21 -24.79
CA THR A 95 10.24 16.52 -24.59
C THR A 95 11.21 17.43 -23.84
N ILE A 96 11.40 18.65 -24.34
CA ILE A 96 12.32 19.61 -23.74
C ILE A 96 11.78 20.03 -22.38
N GLU A 97 12.58 19.85 -21.34
CA GLU A 97 12.28 20.32 -20.01
C GLU A 97 12.29 21.86 -19.98
N LYS A 98 11.27 22.42 -19.36
CA LYS A 98 11.21 23.87 -19.07
C LYS A 98 11.59 24.06 -17.61
N LYS A 99 11.99 25.29 -17.24
CA LYS A 99 12.41 25.63 -15.89
C LYS A 99 11.46 25.17 -14.78
N CYS A 100 10.15 25.12 -15.08
CA CYS A 100 9.09 24.72 -14.12
C CYS A 100 8.54 23.29 -14.33
N PHE A 101 9.03 22.56 -15.34
CA PHE A 101 8.55 21.21 -15.65
C PHE A 101 9.72 20.26 -15.85
N SER A 102 9.62 19.08 -15.27
CA SER A 102 10.47 17.93 -15.57
C SER A 102 9.61 16.77 -16.09
N VAL A 103 10.20 15.92 -16.90
CA VAL A 103 9.50 14.74 -17.46
C VAL A 103 9.61 13.59 -16.46
N ALA A 104 8.51 12.85 -16.26
CA ALA A 104 8.51 11.65 -15.44
C ALA A 104 9.47 10.59 -15.99
N ASP A 105 10.13 9.83 -15.13
CA ASP A 105 10.88 8.65 -15.54
C ASP A 105 9.91 7.54 -15.98
N LEU A 106 9.94 7.22 -17.27
CA LEU A 106 9.09 6.21 -17.89
C LEU A 106 9.85 4.95 -18.32
N LYS A 107 11.14 4.82 -17.93
CA LYS A 107 11.99 3.72 -18.40
C LYS A 107 11.39 2.34 -18.15
N ASN A 108 10.84 2.14 -16.95
CA ASN A 108 10.23 0.85 -16.61
C ASN A 108 8.92 0.63 -17.36
N ARG A 109 8.07 1.65 -17.46
CA ARG A 109 6.83 1.57 -18.26
C ARG A 109 7.08 1.27 -19.71
N ILE A 110 8.16 1.82 -20.30
CA ILE A 110 8.58 1.50 -21.66
C ILE A 110 8.93 0.02 -21.79
N LYS A 111 9.70 -0.54 -20.84
CA LYS A 111 10.05 -1.97 -20.86
C LYS A 111 8.83 -2.88 -20.75
N LEU A 112 7.86 -2.52 -19.92
CA LEU A 112 6.61 -3.27 -19.77
C LEU A 112 5.76 -3.19 -21.05
N ALA A 113 5.65 -2.01 -21.67
CA ALA A 113 4.97 -1.84 -22.94
C ALA A 113 5.65 -2.65 -24.05
N GLU A 114 6.98 -2.56 -24.19
CA GLU A 114 7.77 -3.34 -25.18
C GLU A 114 7.56 -4.86 -24.99
N TYR A 115 7.41 -5.34 -23.74
CA TYR A 115 7.12 -6.75 -23.50
C TYR A 115 5.75 -7.14 -24.07
N ILE A 116 4.70 -6.34 -23.80
CA ILE A 116 3.35 -6.59 -24.31
C ILE A 116 3.34 -6.52 -25.84
N GLU A 117 3.85 -5.44 -26.42
CA GLU A 117 3.90 -5.20 -27.87
C GLU A 117 4.62 -6.32 -28.61
N LYS A 118 5.79 -6.75 -28.10
CA LYS A 118 6.61 -7.80 -28.72
C LYS A 118 5.98 -9.18 -28.64
N LYS A 119 5.34 -9.51 -27.51
CA LYS A 119 4.84 -10.86 -27.26
C LYS A 119 3.40 -11.06 -27.76
N HIS A 120 2.55 -10.05 -27.59
CA HIS A 120 1.11 -10.18 -27.83
C HIS A 120 0.59 -9.32 -28.98
N GLY A 121 1.32 -8.30 -29.41
CA GLY A 121 0.93 -7.46 -30.55
C GLY A 121 -0.49 -6.92 -30.40
N GLU A 122 -1.36 -7.21 -31.39
CA GLU A 122 -2.74 -6.70 -31.43
C GLU A 122 -3.72 -7.41 -30.47
N LYS A 123 -3.31 -8.48 -29.78
CA LYS A 123 -4.20 -9.20 -28.85
C LYS A 123 -4.64 -8.31 -27.66
N ILE A 124 -3.80 -7.36 -27.28
CA ILE A 124 -4.07 -6.41 -26.19
C ILE A 124 -4.23 -5.01 -26.80
N ASN A 125 -5.40 -4.43 -26.68
CA ASN A 125 -5.61 -3.06 -27.18
C ASN A 125 -4.86 -2.04 -26.31
N LYS A 126 -4.59 -0.87 -26.87
CA LYS A 126 -3.75 0.18 -26.24
C LYS A 126 -4.28 0.69 -24.89
N ASP A 127 -5.61 0.76 -24.72
CA ASP A 127 -6.20 1.17 -23.43
C ASP A 127 -5.96 0.13 -22.33
N LEU A 128 -6.09 -1.14 -22.66
CA LEU A 128 -5.82 -2.25 -21.74
C LEU A 128 -4.32 -2.34 -21.46
N GLU A 129 -3.47 -2.23 -22.48
CA GLU A 129 -2.01 -2.15 -22.33
C GLU A 129 -1.63 -1.03 -21.38
N TYR A 130 -2.17 0.17 -21.57
CA TYR A 130 -1.94 1.31 -20.68
C TYR A 130 -2.36 1.01 -19.23
N SER A 131 -3.48 0.32 -19.04
CA SER A 131 -3.95 -0.08 -17.71
C SER A 131 -3.00 -1.09 -17.06
N LEU A 132 -2.54 -2.09 -17.79
CA LEU A 132 -1.65 -3.16 -17.31
C LEU A 132 -0.25 -2.64 -16.94
N ILE A 133 0.35 -1.74 -17.74
CA ILE A 133 1.68 -1.17 -17.44
C ILE A 133 1.64 -0.15 -16.30
N ASN A 134 0.46 0.34 -15.90
CA ASN A 134 0.30 1.24 -14.76
C ASN A 134 -0.04 0.49 -13.46
N ILE A 135 -0.11 -0.83 -13.45
CA ILE A 135 -0.25 -1.63 -12.23
C ILE A 135 0.99 -1.39 -11.34
N PRO A 136 0.80 -0.92 -10.10
CA PRO A 136 1.92 -0.68 -9.20
C PRO A 136 2.42 -2.01 -8.61
N PHE A 137 3.69 -2.33 -8.81
CA PHE A 137 4.39 -3.43 -8.16
C PHE A 137 5.90 -3.14 -8.08
N ASP A 138 6.63 -3.91 -7.30
CA ASP A 138 8.09 -3.79 -7.23
C ASP A 138 8.73 -4.52 -8.42
N GLU A 139 9.09 -3.77 -9.44
CA GLU A 139 9.69 -4.29 -10.68
C GLU A 139 11.11 -4.86 -10.49
N ASN A 140 11.75 -4.61 -9.33
CA ASN A 140 13.03 -5.24 -8.99
C ASN A 140 12.84 -6.65 -8.40
N SER A 141 11.64 -7.00 -7.98
CA SER A 141 11.29 -8.35 -7.56
C SER A 141 11.03 -9.21 -8.80
N GLU A 142 11.95 -10.14 -9.08
CA GLU A 142 11.79 -11.08 -10.20
C GLU A 142 10.48 -11.89 -10.07
N GLN A 143 10.09 -12.29 -8.84
CA GLN A 143 8.86 -13.03 -8.61
C GLN A 143 7.61 -12.23 -8.99
N LEU A 144 7.53 -10.95 -8.59
CA LEU A 144 6.41 -10.09 -8.94
C LEU A 144 6.38 -9.75 -10.42
N LYS A 145 7.55 -9.60 -11.03
CA LYS A 145 7.67 -9.36 -12.46
C LYS A 145 7.19 -10.57 -13.27
N TYR A 146 7.58 -11.80 -12.90
CA TYR A 146 7.05 -13.01 -13.52
C TYR A 146 5.54 -13.13 -13.35
N LEU A 147 5.02 -12.89 -12.14
CA LEU A 147 3.58 -12.90 -11.90
C LEU A 147 2.87 -11.88 -12.79
N TRP A 148 3.38 -10.65 -12.90
CA TRP A 148 2.81 -9.63 -13.79
C TRP A 148 2.82 -10.11 -15.25
N GLN A 149 3.92 -10.71 -15.72
CA GLN A 149 4.01 -11.25 -17.08
C GLN A 149 2.97 -12.35 -17.34
N ASP A 150 2.82 -13.29 -16.41
CA ASP A 150 1.84 -14.37 -16.52
C ASP A 150 0.40 -13.83 -16.54
N LEU A 151 0.08 -12.80 -15.72
CA LEU A 151 -1.23 -12.15 -15.75
C LEU A 151 -1.51 -11.45 -17.08
N VAL A 152 -0.50 -10.83 -17.67
CA VAL A 152 -0.58 -10.24 -19.02
C VAL A 152 -0.81 -11.33 -20.08
N ASP A 153 -0.06 -12.43 -20.00
CA ASP A 153 -0.19 -13.57 -20.92
C ASP A 153 -1.59 -14.18 -20.86
N MET A 154 -2.11 -14.42 -19.63
CA MET A 154 -3.48 -14.88 -19.41
C MET A 154 -4.51 -13.94 -20.05
N THR A 155 -4.33 -12.64 -19.89
CA THR A 155 -5.23 -11.63 -20.49
C THR A 155 -5.22 -11.71 -22.01
N ALA A 156 -4.02 -11.80 -22.61
CA ALA A 156 -3.85 -11.87 -24.06
C ALA A 156 -4.42 -13.16 -24.67
N ASP A 157 -4.37 -14.26 -23.93
CA ASP A 157 -4.86 -15.55 -24.38
C ASP A 157 -6.34 -15.79 -24.02
N GLY A 158 -6.99 -14.82 -23.38
CA GLY A 158 -8.40 -14.89 -23.02
C GLY A 158 -8.70 -15.94 -21.93
N GLU A 159 -7.71 -16.25 -21.10
CA GLU A 159 -7.89 -17.21 -20.02
C GLU A 159 -8.76 -16.64 -18.88
N PRO A 160 -9.46 -17.52 -18.14
CA PRO A 160 -10.31 -17.08 -17.06
C PRO A 160 -9.47 -16.45 -15.91
N VAL A 161 -9.89 -15.29 -15.43
CA VAL A 161 -9.19 -14.56 -14.37
C VAL A 161 -9.06 -15.37 -13.06
N SER A 162 -9.98 -16.31 -12.83
CA SER A 162 -9.91 -17.24 -11.69
C SER A 162 -8.60 -18.05 -11.62
N ARG A 163 -7.90 -18.23 -12.76
CA ARG A 163 -6.59 -18.90 -12.79
C ARG A 163 -5.52 -18.17 -11.96
N MET A 164 -5.67 -16.87 -11.71
CA MET A 164 -4.76 -16.11 -10.87
C MET A 164 -4.61 -16.69 -9.46
N TRP A 165 -5.62 -17.43 -8.96
CA TRP A 165 -5.58 -18.03 -7.62
C TRP A 165 -4.52 -19.12 -7.48
N TYR A 166 -4.10 -19.72 -8.58
CA TYR A 166 -3.02 -20.70 -8.57
C TYR A 166 -1.73 -20.15 -7.92
N TYR A 167 -1.47 -18.84 -8.04
CA TYR A 167 -0.29 -18.18 -7.47
C TYR A 167 -0.39 -17.87 -5.97
N VAL A 168 -1.55 -18.09 -5.39
CA VAL A 168 -1.81 -17.75 -3.98
C VAL A 168 -2.22 -18.98 -3.18
N ASP A 169 -3.15 -19.80 -3.69
CA ASP A 169 -3.80 -20.84 -2.90
C ASP A 169 -2.80 -21.85 -2.32
N THR A 170 -1.81 -22.30 -3.09
CA THR A 170 -0.80 -23.24 -2.62
C THR A 170 0.12 -22.68 -1.53
N GLU A 171 0.41 -21.38 -1.60
CA GLU A 171 1.23 -20.71 -0.60
C GLU A 171 0.39 -20.37 0.65
N TYR A 172 -0.86 -19.98 0.46
CA TYR A 172 -1.75 -19.61 1.56
C TYR A 172 -2.09 -20.79 2.47
N ASP A 173 -2.16 -22.00 1.95
CA ASP A 173 -2.42 -23.22 2.75
C ASP A 173 -1.34 -23.46 3.82
N ASP A 174 -0.11 -22.94 3.63
CA ASP A 174 0.99 -23.04 4.59
C ASP A 174 1.27 -21.76 5.39
N ILE A 175 0.36 -20.81 5.38
CA ILE A 175 0.53 -19.48 6.02
C ILE A 175 0.97 -19.56 7.49
N THR A 176 0.59 -20.62 8.20
CA THR A 176 0.93 -20.79 9.63
C THR A 176 2.40 -21.07 9.87
N ASN A 177 3.09 -21.66 8.89
CA ASN A 177 4.50 -22.05 8.97
C ASN A 177 5.42 -21.07 8.23
N MET A 178 4.84 -20.09 7.51
CA MET A 178 5.60 -19.11 6.74
C MET A 178 6.43 -18.19 7.64
N LYS A 179 7.64 -17.86 7.16
CA LYS A 179 8.50 -16.83 7.74
C LYS A 179 8.02 -15.43 7.32
N LEU A 180 8.49 -14.42 8.03
CA LEU A 180 8.12 -13.02 7.78
C LEU A 180 8.33 -12.61 6.32
N ASP A 181 9.49 -12.94 5.75
CA ASP A 181 9.82 -12.56 4.36
C ASP A 181 8.85 -13.20 3.34
N ASP A 182 8.46 -14.45 3.56
CA ASP A 182 7.50 -15.16 2.70
C ASP A 182 6.10 -14.57 2.82
N LEU A 183 5.67 -14.22 4.04
CA LEU A 183 4.42 -13.54 4.30
C LEU A 183 4.36 -12.17 3.61
N GLU A 184 5.45 -11.40 3.66
CA GLU A 184 5.55 -10.12 2.97
C GLU A 184 5.50 -10.28 1.46
N GLN A 185 6.13 -11.31 0.90
CA GLN A 185 6.06 -11.61 -0.53
C GLN A 185 4.64 -12.02 -0.95
N LEU A 186 3.99 -12.89 -0.19
CA LEU A 186 2.59 -13.28 -0.45
C LEU A 186 1.65 -12.06 -0.37
N TYR A 187 1.86 -11.16 0.58
CA TYR A 187 1.11 -9.91 0.67
C TYR A 187 1.29 -9.04 -0.58
N LYS A 188 2.53 -8.89 -1.07
CA LYS A 188 2.84 -8.14 -2.31
C LYS A 188 2.22 -8.78 -3.55
N LYS A 189 2.16 -10.12 -3.64
CA LYS A 189 1.43 -10.82 -4.71
C LYS A 189 -0.06 -10.46 -4.69
N LEU A 190 -0.69 -10.46 -3.52
CA LEU A 190 -2.10 -10.06 -3.39
C LEU A 190 -2.33 -8.60 -3.76
N ASP A 191 -1.39 -7.69 -3.47
CA ASP A 191 -1.46 -6.30 -3.93
C ASP A 191 -1.43 -6.20 -5.46
N LEU A 192 -0.57 -6.97 -6.09
CA LEU A 192 -0.50 -7.05 -7.56
C LEU A 192 -1.79 -7.60 -8.15
N LEU A 193 -2.33 -8.72 -7.60
CA LEU A 193 -3.60 -9.29 -8.06
C LEU A 193 -4.77 -8.32 -7.88
N ASN A 194 -4.83 -7.61 -6.76
CA ASN A 194 -5.85 -6.58 -6.53
C ASN A 194 -5.78 -5.46 -7.57
N SER A 195 -4.57 -5.01 -7.88
CA SER A 195 -4.34 -3.96 -8.87
C SER A 195 -4.66 -4.45 -10.29
N TYR A 196 -4.39 -5.70 -10.59
CA TYR A 196 -4.75 -6.36 -11.85
C TYR A 196 -6.27 -6.45 -12.01
N CYS A 197 -7.00 -6.92 -11.00
CA CYS A 197 -8.46 -6.96 -11.02
C CYS A 197 -9.05 -5.57 -11.24
N ASN A 198 -8.49 -4.53 -10.58
CA ASN A 198 -8.92 -3.16 -10.78
C ASN A 198 -8.64 -2.65 -12.20
N ALA A 199 -7.50 -3.00 -12.80
CA ALA A 199 -7.15 -2.64 -14.18
C ALA A 199 -8.12 -3.24 -15.21
N LEU A 200 -8.67 -4.44 -14.93
CA LEU A 200 -9.66 -5.15 -15.74
C LEU A 200 -11.11 -4.82 -15.36
N ASN A 201 -11.35 -3.94 -14.37
CA ASN A 201 -12.67 -3.63 -13.80
C ASN A 201 -13.42 -4.87 -13.23
N ILE A 202 -12.71 -5.83 -12.65
CA ILE A 202 -13.23 -7.05 -12.04
C ILE A 202 -13.36 -6.82 -10.54
N SER A 203 -14.58 -6.86 -10.02
CA SER A 203 -14.86 -6.65 -8.58
C SER A 203 -15.18 -7.92 -7.81
N GLU A 204 -15.47 -9.02 -8.50
CA GLU A 204 -15.91 -10.28 -7.86
C GLU A 204 -14.91 -10.88 -6.88
N TYR A 205 -13.60 -10.60 -7.08
CA TYR A 205 -12.53 -11.12 -6.24
C TYR A 205 -12.07 -10.17 -5.12
N ASN A 206 -12.55 -8.93 -5.11
CA ASN A 206 -12.09 -7.91 -4.16
C ASN A 206 -12.26 -8.33 -2.71
N GLU A 207 -13.38 -8.96 -2.37
CA GLU A 207 -13.65 -9.41 -1.00
C GLU A 207 -12.70 -10.52 -0.58
N ARG A 208 -12.47 -11.54 -1.44
CA ARG A 208 -11.52 -12.61 -1.16
C ARG A 208 -10.11 -12.07 -0.96
N ILE A 209 -9.64 -11.18 -1.87
CA ILE A 209 -8.33 -10.55 -1.74
C ILE A 209 -8.22 -9.79 -0.42
N ARG A 210 -9.26 -9.05 -0.04
CA ARG A 210 -9.30 -8.29 1.21
C ARG A 210 -9.16 -9.20 2.43
N MET A 211 -9.92 -10.29 2.48
CA MET A 211 -9.86 -11.26 3.58
C MET A 211 -8.46 -11.89 3.71
N LEU A 212 -7.89 -12.37 2.60
CA LEU A 212 -6.55 -12.96 2.59
C LEU A 212 -5.49 -11.96 3.05
N LYS A 213 -5.58 -10.70 2.63
CA LYS A 213 -4.65 -9.64 3.08
C LYS A 213 -4.80 -9.32 4.56
N GLU A 214 -6.01 -9.37 5.11
CA GLU A 214 -6.25 -9.20 6.54
C GLU A 214 -5.59 -10.31 7.35
N ASP A 215 -5.78 -11.58 6.95
CA ASP A 215 -5.20 -12.74 7.62
C ASP A 215 -3.66 -12.71 7.58
N ILE A 216 -3.07 -12.43 6.41
CA ILE A 216 -1.61 -12.30 6.26
C ILE A 216 -1.08 -11.15 7.10
N SER A 217 -1.77 -10.00 7.13
CA SER A 217 -1.38 -8.85 7.96
C SER A 217 -1.39 -9.19 9.44
N GLU A 218 -2.39 -9.92 9.92
CA GLU A 218 -2.43 -10.40 11.30
C GLU A 218 -1.25 -11.33 11.61
N ARG A 219 -0.91 -12.21 10.67
CA ARG A 219 0.23 -13.12 10.82
C ARG A 219 1.56 -12.37 10.84
N ILE A 220 1.77 -11.39 9.94
CA ILE A 220 2.95 -10.52 9.92
C ILE A 220 3.10 -9.79 11.26
N VAL A 221 2.03 -9.21 11.78
CA VAL A 221 2.04 -8.53 13.08
C VAL A 221 2.39 -9.52 14.20
N SER A 222 1.87 -10.74 14.15
CA SER A 222 2.18 -11.78 15.13
C SER A 222 3.66 -12.15 15.11
N GLU A 223 4.26 -12.30 13.93
CA GLU A 223 5.69 -12.61 13.80
C GLU A 223 6.56 -11.45 14.29
N LEU A 224 6.26 -10.22 13.89
CA LEU A 224 7.03 -9.02 14.29
C LEU A 224 6.99 -8.77 15.80
N THR A 225 5.99 -9.27 16.49
CA THR A 225 5.75 -8.97 17.90
C THR A 225 5.91 -10.19 18.81
N ASN A 226 6.45 -11.29 18.27
CA ASN A 226 6.57 -12.58 19.01
C ASN A 226 5.25 -12.96 19.71
N GLY A 227 4.11 -12.63 19.11
CA GLY A 227 2.79 -12.90 19.67
C GLY A 227 2.35 -11.94 20.80
N GLU A 228 3.13 -10.94 21.16
CA GLU A 228 2.83 -10.06 22.31
C GLU A 228 1.86 -8.90 22.00
N PHE A 229 1.60 -8.61 20.74
CA PHE A 229 0.85 -7.40 20.32
C PHE A 229 -0.65 -7.60 20.14
N PHE A 230 -1.22 -8.68 20.69
CA PHE A 230 -2.66 -8.84 20.67
C PHE A 230 -3.30 -8.16 21.87
N ASN A 231 -4.25 -7.27 21.60
CA ASN A 231 -5.16 -6.82 22.64
C ASN A 231 -5.80 -8.07 23.28
N ARG A 232 -5.58 -8.25 24.58
CA ARG A 232 -6.21 -9.31 25.34
C ARG A 232 -7.37 -8.76 26.15
N CYS A 233 -8.44 -9.52 26.23
CA CYS A 233 -9.53 -9.17 27.12
C CYS A 233 -9.02 -9.03 28.55
N LYS A 234 -9.21 -7.85 29.16
CA LYS A 234 -8.75 -7.54 30.53
C LYS A 234 -9.33 -8.46 31.61
N ARG A 235 -10.42 -9.17 31.31
CA ARG A 235 -11.07 -10.06 32.26
C ARG A 235 -10.72 -11.53 32.08
N CYS A 236 -10.72 -12.06 30.86
CA CYS A 236 -10.52 -13.50 30.61
C CYS A 236 -9.27 -13.83 29.82
N GLY A 237 -8.45 -12.84 29.43
CA GLY A 237 -7.23 -13.06 28.65
C GLY A 237 -7.45 -13.50 27.21
N LYS A 238 -8.71 -13.66 26.74
CA LYS A 238 -8.98 -14.04 25.35
C LYS A 238 -8.39 -13.01 24.39
N LYS A 239 -7.73 -13.46 23.34
CA LYS A 239 -7.24 -12.62 22.25
C LYS A 239 -8.41 -11.85 21.64
N LEU A 240 -8.25 -10.55 21.49
CA LEU A 240 -9.20 -9.65 20.82
C LEU A 240 -8.67 -9.32 19.45
N GLU A 241 -9.57 -9.07 18.51
CA GLU A 241 -9.19 -8.57 17.21
C GLU A 241 -8.46 -7.23 17.32
N TRP A 242 -7.52 -6.96 16.43
CA TRP A 242 -6.70 -5.75 16.45
C TRP A 242 -7.53 -4.45 16.37
N ASN A 243 -8.71 -4.49 15.74
CA ASN A 243 -9.64 -3.39 15.58
C ASN A 243 -10.72 -3.36 16.68
N HIS A 244 -10.63 -4.25 17.69
CA HIS A 244 -11.61 -4.33 18.75
C HIS A 244 -11.63 -3.04 19.59
N LYS A 245 -12.76 -2.34 19.57
CA LYS A 245 -12.91 -1.00 20.19
C LYS A 245 -12.83 -0.99 21.71
N PHE A 246 -13.04 -2.15 22.34
CA PHE A 246 -13.17 -2.26 23.79
C PHE A 246 -12.10 -3.18 24.36
N GLY A 247 -11.59 -2.88 25.54
CA GLY A 247 -10.60 -3.71 26.24
C GLY A 247 -11.14 -5.03 26.81
N MET A 248 -12.33 -5.48 26.42
CA MET A 248 -12.99 -6.72 26.86
C MET A 248 -13.71 -7.37 25.67
N CYS A 249 -13.70 -8.71 25.61
CA CYS A 249 -14.50 -9.45 24.64
C CYS A 249 -16.01 -9.30 24.97
N GLU A 250 -16.87 -9.48 23.98
CA GLU A 250 -18.33 -9.32 24.10
C GLU A 250 -18.89 -10.07 25.30
N LYS A 251 -18.50 -11.34 25.46
CA LYS A 251 -18.94 -12.17 26.59
C LYS A 251 -18.58 -11.57 27.96
N CYS A 252 -17.37 -11.05 28.11
CA CYS A 252 -16.94 -10.40 29.35
C CYS A 252 -17.56 -9.01 29.54
N TYR A 253 -17.84 -8.31 28.47
CA TYR A 253 -18.55 -7.04 28.51
C TYR A 253 -19.99 -7.23 29.00
N GLU A 254 -20.71 -8.22 28.48
CA GLU A 254 -22.06 -8.53 28.92
C GLU A 254 -22.12 -8.92 30.43
N ILE A 255 -21.19 -9.78 30.86
CA ILE A 255 -21.09 -10.15 32.27
C ILE A 255 -20.87 -8.90 33.13
N ASN A 256 -19.95 -8.02 32.74
CA ASN A 256 -19.65 -6.81 33.47
C ASN A 256 -20.86 -5.84 33.49
N ARG A 257 -21.61 -5.78 32.39
CA ARG A 257 -22.86 -5.01 32.31
C ARG A 257 -23.90 -5.54 33.26
N LEU A 258 -24.11 -6.85 33.34
CA LEU A 258 -25.08 -7.49 34.24
C LEU A 258 -24.69 -7.32 35.72
N GLU A 259 -23.40 -7.40 36.05
CA GLU A 259 -22.88 -7.13 37.38
C GLU A 259 -23.16 -5.68 37.81
N ARG A 260 -22.94 -4.69 36.94
CA ARG A 260 -23.24 -3.27 37.19
C ARG A 260 -24.72 -3.02 37.43
N ILE A 261 -25.60 -3.73 36.70
CA ILE A 261 -27.07 -3.61 36.93
C ILE A 261 -27.45 -4.20 38.30
N ARG A 262 -26.86 -5.34 38.69
CA ARG A 262 -27.10 -5.94 40.00
C ARG A 262 -26.64 -5.05 41.17
N TYR A 263 -25.52 -4.33 41.01
CA TYR A 263 -25.02 -3.38 42.02
C TYR A 263 -25.84 -2.10 42.09
N ARG A 264 -26.58 -1.72 41.06
CA ARG A 264 -27.41 -0.52 41.03
C ARG A 264 -28.79 -0.74 41.63
N ASN A 265 -29.20 -2.00 41.77
CA ASN A 265 -30.51 -2.42 42.32
C ASN A 265 -30.38 -2.97 43.77
N ARG A 266 -29.23 -2.78 44.40
CA ARG A 266 -28.98 -2.94 45.84
C ARG A 266 -28.79 -1.57 46.50
#